data_098cf92e3f9e49987ebfe969845b15eb
#
_entry.id   098cf92e3f9e49987ebfe969845b15eb
#
_cell.length_a   1.000
_cell.length_b   1.000
_cell.length_c   1.000
_cell.angle_alpha   90.00
_cell.angle_beta   90.00
_cell.angle_gamma   90.00
#
_symmetry.space_group_name_H-M   'P 1'
#
loop_
_entity.id
_entity.type
_entity.pdbx_description
1 polymer ?
#
loop_
_entity_poly.entity_id
_entity_poly.type
_entity_poly.pdbx_seq_one_letter_code
_entity_poly.pdbx_strand_id
1 'polypeptide(L)'
;LDLALVSDKPTCLAIVSLDEKGGASYEFKIEGTATFDFSSSWLPDPSRYKPQVLHIGTLVTVIEPACDVLYDWAMQVAEFAPIVFDPNVRSVVLNDRDRYVAAVERWVALSSVVKVSDDDLAWLYPGESYSEVAQRWIAGGVTLVVITRGAAGLIGITAEGAVEVPGVKVDVVDTVGAGDTVGAIVVEAMVEKGILALTGDTLKEVLHRAAV
;
A
#
# COMPACT_ATOMS: atom_id res chain seq x y z
N LEU A 1 -13.81 -12.74 7.27
CA LEU A 1 -14.08 -11.75 8.35
C LEU A 1 -14.08 -12.38 9.76
N ASP A 2 -13.74 -13.65 9.88
CA ASP A 2 -13.81 -14.38 11.18
C ASP A 2 -12.81 -13.86 12.23
N LEU A 3 -11.81 -13.10 11.79
CA LEU A 3 -10.79 -12.48 12.65
C LEU A 3 -11.06 -11.00 12.94
N ALA A 4 -12.08 -10.42 12.32
CA ALA A 4 -12.46 -9.03 12.57
C ALA A 4 -13.32 -8.95 13.83
N LEU A 5 -12.88 -8.19 14.81
CA LEU A 5 -13.65 -7.92 16.02
C LEU A 5 -14.67 -6.80 15.79
N VAL A 6 -15.73 -6.82 16.57
CA VAL A 6 -16.74 -5.76 16.56
C VAL A 6 -16.33 -4.67 17.55
N SER A 7 -16.44 -3.41 17.14
CA SER A 7 -16.24 -2.24 17.98
C SER A 7 -17.54 -1.46 18.11
N ASP A 8 -17.78 -0.87 19.27
CA ASP A 8 -18.92 0.05 19.51
C ASP A 8 -18.64 1.47 18.98
N LYS A 9 -17.42 1.74 18.50
CA LYS A 9 -17.04 3.03 17.93
C LYS A 9 -17.59 3.23 16.52
N PRO A 10 -17.81 4.48 16.09
CA PRO A 10 -18.29 4.75 14.75
C PRO A 10 -17.28 4.33 13.67
N THR A 11 -17.77 4.08 12.47
CA THR A 11 -16.96 3.83 11.29
C THR A 11 -16.19 5.09 10.87
N CYS A 12 -14.95 4.95 10.46
CA CYS A 12 -14.20 6.00 9.76
C CYS A 12 -14.92 6.38 8.46
N LEU A 13 -15.01 7.69 8.18
CA LEU A 13 -15.67 8.20 6.98
C LEU A 13 -14.71 9.04 6.16
N ALA A 14 -14.71 8.82 4.85
CA ALA A 14 -14.17 9.73 3.86
C ALA A 14 -15.35 10.40 3.13
N ILE A 15 -15.53 11.70 3.35
CA ILE A 15 -16.60 12.47 2.73
C ILE A 15 -16.02 13.15 1.50
N VAL A 16 -16.60 12.85 0.34
CA VAL A 16 -16.19 13.46 -0.92
C VAL A 16 -17.15 14.58 -1.25
N SER A 17 -16.62 15.77 -1.53
CA SER A 17 -17.37 16.91 -2.03
C SER A 17 -16.83 17.30 -3.40
N LEU A 18 -17.71 17.48 -4.37
CA LEU A 18 -17.35 17.96 -5.70
C LEU A 18 -17.58 19.47 -5.81
N ASP A 19 -16.63 20.19 -6.36
CA ASP A 19 -16.81 21.60 -6.70
C ASP A 19 -17.60 21.76 -8.04
N GLU A 20 -17.92 23.00 -8.40
CA GLU A 20 -18.66 23.31 -9.63
C GLU A 20 -17.92 22.91 -10.92
N LYS A 21 -16.62 22.60 -10.85
CA LYS A 21 -15.75 22.19 -11.97
C LYS A 21 -15.47 20.70 -11.95
N GLY A 22 -16.10 19.94 -11.01
CA GLY A 22 -15.89 18.49 -10.84
C GLY A 22 -14.61 18.13 -10.06
N GLY A 23 -13.94 19.12 -9.43
CA GLY A 23 -12.80 18.88 -8.54
C GLY A 23 -13.26 18.20 -7.25
N ALA A 24 -12.66 17.06 -6.89
CA ALA A 24 -12.99 16.36 -5.65
C ALA A 24 -12.15 16.89 -4.48
N SER A 25 -12.81 17.17 -3.36
CA SER A 25 -12.18 17.40 -2.06
C SER A 25 -12.61 16.32 -1.07
N TYR A 26 -11.70 15.95 -0.18
CA TYR A 26 -11.91 14.88 0.77
C TYR A 26 -11.85 15.42 2.20
N GLU A 27 -12.85 15.10 3.01
CA GLU A 27 -12.84 15.29 4.45
C GLU A 27 -12.82 13.91 5.12
N PHE A 28 -11.84 13.66 5.98
CA PHE A 28 -11.74 12.40 6.71
C PHE A 28 -12.17 12.57 8.16
N LYS A 29 -13.15 11.78 8.61
CA LYS A 29 -13.55 11.68 10.01
C LYS A 29 -12.96 10.40 10.59
N ILE A 30 -11.80 10.53 11.22
CA ILE A 30 -11.01 9.41 11.72
C ILE A 30 -10.92 9.35 13.24
N GLU A 31 -11.02 10.52 13.91
CA GLU A 31 -10.86 10.61 15.35
C GLU A 31 -11.97 9.84 16.08
N GLY A 32 -11.58 9.03 17.05
CA GLY A 32 -12.50 8.22 17.84
C GLY A 32 -13.22 7.11 17.10
N THR A 33 -12.75 6.72 15.90
CA THR A 33 -13.37 5.66 15.09
C THR A 33 -12.76 4.28 15.34
N ALA A 34 -13.50 3.23 14.98
CA ALA A 34 -13.09 1.83 15.13
C ALA A 34 -11.81 1.50 14.35
N THR A 35 -11.57 2.17 13.22
CA THR A 35 -10.42 1.90 12.33
C THR A 35 -9.07 2.10 13.03
N PHE A 36 -9.01 2.98 14.03
CA PHE A 36 -7.78 3.31 14.76
C PHE A 36 -7.81 2.89 16.23
N ASP A 37 -8.80 2.08 16.62
CA ASP A 37 -9.05 1.67 17.99
C ASP A 37 -8.76 0.18 18.21
N PHE A 38 -7.58 -0.27 17.84
CA PHE A 38 -7.20 -1.64 18.12
C PHE A 38 -5.99 -1.72 19.06
N SER A 39 -5.97 -2.81 19.83
CA SER A 39 -4.90 -3.17 20.75
C SER A 39 -4.24 -4.47 20.32
N SER A 40 -3.09 -4.79 20.91
CA SER A 40 -2.38 -6.04 20.61
C SER A 40 -3.21 -7.30 20.89
N SER A 41 -4.12 -7.27 21.88
CA SER A 41 -5.03 -8.37 22.17
C SER A 41 -6.14 -8.55 21.14
N TRP A 42 -6.32 -7.57 20.27
CA TRP A 42 -7.32 -7.56 19.20
C TRP A 42 -6.83 -8.23 17.93
N LEU A 43 -5.51 -8.23 17.74
CA LEU A 43 -4.89 -8.77 16.54
C LEU A 43 -4.71 -10.29 16.67
N PRO A 44 -4.95 -11.05 15.60
CA PRO A 44 -4.85 -12.50 15.63
C PRO A 44 -3.40 -12.97 15.81
N ASP A 45 -3.23 -14.08 16.50
CA ASP A 45 -1.91 -14.73 16.64
C ASP A 45 -1.44 -15.29 15.29
N PRO A 46 -0.38 -14.74 14.66
CA PRO A 46 0.06 -15.17 13.35
C PRO A 46 0.61 -16.59 13.34
N SER A 47 1.14 -17.11 14.45
CA SER A 47 1.62 -18.49 14.57
C SER A 47 0.51 -19.51 14.42
N ARG A 48 -0.71 -19.14 14.85
CA ARG A 48 -1.91 -19.97 14.75
C ARG A 48 -2.54 -19.95 13.36
N TYR A 49 -2.62 -18.76 12.75
CA TYR A 49 -3.34 -18.57 11.48
C TYR A 49 -2.45 -18.73 10.24
N LYS A 50 -1.12 -18.62 10.39
CA LYS A 50 -0.12 -18.83 9.35
C LYS A 50 -0.53 -18.16 8.03
N PRO A 51 -0.59 -16.82 8.00
CA PRO A 51 -0.94 -16.09 6.78
C PRO A 51 0.05 -16.41 5.66
N GLN A 52 -0.40 -16.36 4.41
CA GLN A 52 0.48 -16.52 3.24
C GLN A 52 1.07 -15.17 2.80
N VAL A 53 0.33 -14.09 3.00
CA VAL A 53 0.72 -12.71 2.71
C VAL A 53 -0.01 -11.80 3.69
N LEU A 54 0.65 -10.76 4.18
CA LEU A 54 0.00 -9.63 4.84
C LEU A 54 -0.02 -8.44 3.88
N HIS A 55 -1.20 -7.96 3.52
CA HIS A 55 -1.36 -6.67 2.86
C HIS A 55 -1.76 -5.61 3.87
N ILE A 56 -1.02 -4.51 3.91
CA ILE A 56 -1.22 -3.43 4.86
C ILE A 56 -0.89 -2.08 4.23
N GLY A 57 -1.54 -1.02 4.71
CA GLY A 57 -1.24 0.31 4.19
C GLY A 57 -2.14 1.41 4.72
N THR A 58 -2.04 2.57 4.08
CA THR A 58 -2.83 3.76 4.33
C THR A 58 -2.72 4.31 5.77
N LEU A 59 -3.70 5.05 6.25
CA LEU A 59 -3.68 5.83 7.50
C LEU A 59 -3.38 5.01 8.76
N VAL A 60 -3.75 3.73 8.81
CA VAL A 60 -3.45 2.87 9.97
C VAL A 60 -1.95 2.64 10.19
N THR A 61 -1.14 2.92 9.18
CA THR A 61 0.32 2.78 9.25
C THR A 61 1.05 4.04 9.73
N VAL A 62 0.32 5.16 9.88
CA VAL A 62 0.89 6.46 10.26
C VAL A 62 0.18 7.14 11.42
N ILE A 63 -1.05 6.75 11.76
CA ILE A 63 -1.83 7.36 12.85
C ILE A 63 -1.59 6.63 14.16
N GLU A 64 -1.02 7.36 15.13
CA GLU A 64 -0.80 6.86 16.49
C GLU A 64 -2.10 6.84 17.33
N PRO A 65 -2.17 5.93 18.30
CA PRO A 65 -1.19 4.88 18.67
C PRO A 65 -1.36 3.60 17.86
N ALA A 66 -2.34 3.51 16.98
CA ALA A 66 -2.70 2.31 16.23
C ALA A 66 -1.55 1.79 15.35
N CYS A 67 -0.80 2.71 14.71
CA CYS A 67 0.30 2.34 13.82
C CYS A 67 1.42 1.56 14.55
N ASP A 68 1.70 1.87 15.82
CA ASP A 68 2.73 1.17 16.59
C ASP A 68 2.26 -0.24 16.97
N VAL A 69 1.03 -0.37 17.45
CA VAL A 69 0.43 -1.68 17.76
C VAL A 69 0.43 -2.57 16.53
N LEU A 70 0.07 -2.01 15.39
CA LEU A 70 -0.01 -2.73 14.13
C LEU A 70 1.39 -3.12 13.61
N TYR A 71 2.37 -2.26 13.76
CA TYR A 71 3.75 -2.53 13.37
C TYR A 71 4.36 -3.66 14.20
N ASP A 72 4.19 -3.64 15.53
CA ASP A 72 4.69 -4.69 16.42
C ASP A 72 4.07 -6.06 16.10
N TRP A 73 2.79 -6.05 15.72
CA TRP A 73 2.12 -7.27 15.24
C TRP A 73 2.63 -7.69 13.86
N ALA A 74 2.83 -6.76 12.94
CA ALA A 74 3.33 -7.07 11.61
C ALA A 74 4.76 -7.63 11.62
N MET A 75 5.60 -7.22 12.57
CA MET A 75 6.92 -7.86 12.79
C MET A 75 6.79 -9.35 13.13
N GLN A 76 5.78 -9.74 13.91
CA GLN A 76 5.51 -11.14 14.18
C GLN A 76 5.00 -11.88 12.93
N VAL A 77 4.15 -11.22 12.12
CA VAL A 77 3.68 -11.79 10.84
C VAL A 77 4.83 -12.01 9.87
N ALA A 78 5.81 -11.11 9.83
CA ALA A 78 6.97 -11.19 8.95
C ALA A 78 7.83 -12.46 9.17
N GLU A 79 7.72 -13.10 10.34
CA GLU A 79 8.38 -14.41 10.60
C GLU A 79 7.74 -15.56 9.79
N PHE A 80 6.52 -15.40 9.31
CA PHE A 80 5.73 -16.44 8.63
C PHE A 80 5.39 -16.11 7.18
N ALA A 81 5.22 -14.83 6.86
CA ALA A 81 4.67 -14.39 5.58
C ALA A 81 5.31 -13.08 5.09
N PRO A 82 5.46 -12.93 3.76
CA PRO A 82 5.86 -11.66 3.18
C PRO A 82 4.79 -10.58 3.40
N ILE A 83 5.25 -9.32 3.50
CA ILE A 83 4.39 -8.15 3.67
C ILE A 83 4.35 -7.36 2.37
N VAL A 84 3.14 -7.01 1.94
CA VAL A 84 2.86 -6.05 0.87
C VAL A 84 2.40 -4.76 1.52
N PHE A 85 3.14 -3.69 1.32
CA PHE A 85 2.85 -2.37 1.88
C PHE A 85 2.39 -1.40 0.80
N ASP A 86 1.28 -0.70 1.06
CA ASP A 86 0.78 0.41 0.23
C ASP A 86 0.67 1.67 1.11
N PRO A 87 1.62 2.62 1.03
CA PRO A 87 1.56 3.85 1.81
C PRO A 87 0.27 4.63 1.59
N ASN A 88 -0.22 4.67 0.34
CA ASN A 88 -1.46 5.31 -0.05
C ASN A 88 -1.68 6.63 0.69
N VAL A 89 -0.79 7.58 0.42
CA VAL A 89 -0.59 8.82 1.20
C VAL A 89 -1.87 9.66 1.27
N ARG A 90 -2.17 10.15 2.46
CA ARG A 90 -3.31 11.05 2.71
C ARG A 90 -2.82 12.31 3.42
N SER A 91 -2.09 13.16 2.69
CA SER A 91 -1.51 14.41 3.22
C SER A 91 -2.54 15.37 3.80
N VAL A 92 -3.80 15.27 3.38
CA VAL A 92 -4.91 16.05 3.97
C VAL A 92 -5.22 15.65 5.40
N VAL A 93 -4.85 14.43 5.82
CA VAL A 93 -5.04 13.94 7.19
C VAL A 93 -3.81 14.18 8.05
N LEU A 94 -2.64 13.89 7.53
CA LEU A 94 -1.35 14.12 8.18
C LEU A 94 -0.43 14.88 7.22
N ASN A 95 -0.36 16.21 7.38
CA ASN A 95 0.44 17.10 6.54
C ASN A 95 1.86 17.34 7.11
N ASP A 96 2.34 16.45 7.95
CA ASP A 96 3.72 16.41 8.42
C ASP A 96 4.50 15.39 7.57
N ARG A 97 5.22 15.91 6.56
CA ARG A 97 5.95 15.06 5.61
C ARG A 97 7.06 14.26 6.29
N ASP A 98 7.80 14.88 7.19
CA ASP A 98 8.94 14.21 7.84
C ASP A 98 8.47 13.03 8.68
N ARG A 99 7.37 13.22 9.41
CA ARG A 99 6.72 12.15 10.16
C ARG A 99 6.16 11.07 9.24
N TYR A 100 5.57 11.47 8.11
CA TYR A 100 5.04 10.52 7.13
C TYR A 100 6.17 9.69 6.50
N VAL A 101 7.25 10.33 6.08
CA VAL A 101 8.43 9.66 5.52
C VAL A 101 9.02 8.69 6.54
N ALA A 102 9.20 9.11 7.79
CA ALA A 102 9.71 8.23 8.85
C ALA A 102 8.85 6.96 9.02
N ALA A 103 7.52 7.11 9.00
CA ALA A 103 6.60 5.98 9.08
C ALA A 103 6.69 5.09 7.82
N VAL A 104 6.71 5.66 6.62
CA VAL A 104 6.84 4.92 5.36
C VAL A 104 8.14 4.12 5.33
N GLU A 105 9.28 4.73 5.64
CA GLU A 105 10.58 4.04 5.64
C GLU A 105 10.63 2.90 6.68
N ARG A 106 9.98 3.08 7.84
CA ARG A 106 9.83 2.02 8.84
C ARG A 106 9.08 0.81 8.27
N TRP A 107 7.96 1.04 7.56
CA TRP A 107 7.18 -0.03 6.93
C TRP A 107 7.88 -0.65 5.72
N VAL A 108 8.55 0.15 4.90
CA VAL A 108 9.35 -0.33 3.77
C VAL A 108 10.42 -1.31 4.25
N ALA A 109 11.11 -1.00 5.34
CA ALA A 109 12.15 -1.87 5.90
C ALA A 109 11.61 -3.25 6.35
N LEU A 110 10.32 -3.38 6.63
CA LEU A 110 9.66 -4.63 7.00
C LEU A 110 9.02 -5.35 5.80
N SER A 111 8.91 -4.68 4.66
CA SER A 111 8.09 -5.15 3.53
C SER A 111 8.90 -5.89 2.47
N SER A 112 8.29 -6.94 1.93
CA SER A 112 8.83 -7.66 0.78
C SER A 112 8.42 -7.01 -0.55
N VAL A 113 7.22 -6.42 -0.59
CA VAL A 113 6.70 -5.70 -1.75
C VAL A 113 6.17 -4.34 -1.29
N VAL A 114 6.49 -3.31 -2.06
CA VAL A 114 5.89 -1.98 -1.89
C VAL A 114 5.12 -1.63 -3.16
N LYS A 115 3.83 -1.34 -3.03
CA LYS A 115 3.01 -0.75 -4.10
C LYS A 115 2.74 0.70 -3.73
N VAL A 116 3.02 1.62 -4.63
CA VAL A 116 2.94 3.06 -4.36
C VAL A 116 2.55 3.81 -5.65
N SER A 117 1.94 4.99 -5.55
CA SER A 117 1.72 5.84 -6.71
C SER A 117 2.91 6.78 -6.95
N ASP A 118 3.06 7.24 -8.19
CA ASP A 118 4.02 8.29 -8.54
C ASP A 118 3.71 9.61 -7.81
N ASP A 119 2.43 9.93 -7.61
CA ASP A 119 1.99 11.09 -6.83
C ASP A 119 2.39 10.98 -5.36
N ASP A 120 2.24 9.81 -4.74
CA ASP A 120 2.69 9.56 -3.36
C ASP A 120 4.21 9.76 -3.24
N LEU A 121 4.97 9.22 -4.20
CA LEU A 121 6.43 9.37 -4.20
C LEU A 121 6.85 10.82 -4.40
N ALA A 122 6.19 11.55 -5.30
CA ALA A 122 6.46 12.98 -5.51
C ALA A 122 6.17 13.81 -4.26
N TRP A 123 5.15 13.44 -3.47
CA TRP A 123 4.84 14.13 -2.23
C TRP A 123 5.82 13.75 -1.10
N LEU A 124 6.18 12.47 -0.98
CA LEU A 124 7.10 11.97 0.05
C LEU A 124 8.54 12.46 -0.19
N TYR A 125 9.01 12.40 -1.43
CA TYR A 125 10.42 12.64 -1.80
C TYR A 125 10.51 13.68 -2.92
N PRO A 126 10.18 14.96 -2.64
CA PRO A 126 10.20 15.99 -3.66
C PRO A 126 11.61 16.19 -4.23
N GLY A 127 11.71 16.10 -5.55
CA GLY A 127 12.98 16.26 -6.28
C GLY A 127 13.75 14.96 -6.52
N GLU A 128 13.31 13.83 -5.95
CA GLU A 128 13.82 12.51 -6.32
C GLU A 128 12.94 11.88 -7.42
N SER A 129 13.53 11.15 -8.34
CA SER A 129 12.75 10.35 -9.27
C SER A 129 12.20 9.09 -8.57
N TYR A 130 11.03 8.64 -8.99
CA TYR A 130 10.45 7.40 -8.48
C TYR A 130 11.38 6.19 -8.65
N SER A 131 12.22 6.21 -9.70
CA SER A 131 13.20 5.15 -9.96
C SER A 131 14.31 5.13 -8.91
N GLU A 132 14.84 6.30 -8.52
CA GLU A 132 15.86 6.42 -7.47
C GLU A 132 15.33 5.93 -6.12
N VAL A 133 14.11 6.34 -5.75
CA VAL A 133 13.46 5.88 -4.52
C VAL A 133 13.27 4.37 -4.53
N ALA A 134 12.71 3.82 -5.62
CA ALA A 134 12.49 2.38 -5.74
C ALA A 134 13.81 1.59 -5.68
N GLN A 135 14.87 2.03 -6.35
CA GLN A 135 16.18 1.39 -6.29
C GLN A 135 16.77 1.42 -4.87
N ARG A 136 16.59 2.53 -4.13
CA ARG A 136 17.00 2.62 -2.72
C ARG A 136 16.28 1.58 -1.87
N TRP A 137 14.96 1.42 -2.04
CA TRP A 137 14.18 0.41 -1.33
C TRP A 137 14.56 -1.02 -1.69
N ILE A 138 14.81 -1.30 -2.97
CA ILE A 138 15.32 -2.62 -3.44
C ILE A 138 16.70 -2.91 -2.81
N ALA A 139 17.61 -1.93 -2.79
CA ALA A 139 18.90 -2.08 -2.13
C ALA A 139 18.76 -2.29 -0.61
N GLY A 140 17.67 -1.81 -0.01
CA GLY A 140 17.30 -1.99 1.41
C GLY A 140 16.65 -3.34 1.73
N GLY A 141 16.36 -4.19 0.71
CA GLY A 141 15.81 -5.54 0.91
C GLY A 141 14.39 -5.76 0.37
N VAL A 142 13.71 -4.73 -0.13
CA VAL A 142 12.43 -4.91 -0.84
C VAL A 142 12.67 -5.73 -2.11
N THR A 143 11.85 -6.76 -2.35
CA THR A 143 11.99 -7.64 -3.52
C THR A 143 11.38 -7.04 -4.77
N LEU A 144 10.24 -6.34 -4.63
CA LEU A 144 9.50 -5.75 -5.74
C LEU A 144 8.89 -4.42 -5.31
N VAL A 145 9.11 -3.38 -6.11
CA VAL A 145 8.36 -2.11 -6.02
C VAL A 145 7.45 -1.99 -7.24
N VAL A 146 6.14 -1.85 -7.01
CA VAL A 146 5.13 -1.60 -8.04
C VAL A 146 4.69 -0.15 -7.96
N ILE A 147 4.90 0.61 -9.02
CA ILE A 147 4.53 2.02 -9.09
C ILE A 147 3.35 2.19 -10.05
N THR A 148 2.25 2.73 -9.55
CA THR A 148 1.10 3.12 -10.37
C THR A 148 1.27 4.55 -10.85
N ARG A 149 0.99 4.81 -12.15
CA ARG A 149 1.21 6.10 -12.81
C ARG A 149 -0.04 6.57 -13.56
N GLY A 150 -1.20 6.30 -12.98
CA GLY A 150 -2.48 6.66 -13.60
C GLY A 150 -2.58 6.19 -15.06
N ALA A 151 -2.90 7.09 -15.97
CA ALA A 151 -3.03 6.78 -17.40
C ALA A 151 -1.71 6.32 -18.07
N ALA A 152 -0.55 6.57 -17.44
CA ALA A 152 0.75 6.10 -17.95
C ALA A 152 1.00 4.61 -17.63
N GLY A 153 0.14 3.98 -16.84
CA GLY A 153 0.22 2.55 -16.54
C GLY A 153 1.03 2.20 -15.31
N LEU A 154 1.72 1.08 -15.35
CA LEU A 154 2.42 0.49 -14.21
C LEU A 154 3.89 0.26 -14.53
N ILE A 155 4.73 0.34 -13.50
CA ILE A 155 6.11 -0.13 -13.56
C ILE A 155 6.40 -1.00 -12.33
N GLY A 156 7.01 -2.16 -12.56
CA GLY A 156 7.55 -3.03 -11.51
C GLY A 156 9.07 -3.00 -11.54
N ILE A 157 9.69 -2.78 -10.40
CA ILE A 157 11.14 -2.69 -10.25
C ILE A 157 11.61 -3.76 -9.27
N THR A 158 12.57 -4.57 -9.72
CA THR A 158 13.24 -5.62 -8.93
C THR A 158 14.75 -5.44 -9.03
N ALA A 159 15.51 -6.27 -8.33
CA ALA A 159 16.97 -6.32 -8.48
C ALA A 159 17.41 -6.73 -9.90
N GLU A 160 16.58 -7.45 -10.66
CA GLU A 160 16.85 -7.88 -12.03
C GLU A 160 16.58 -6.78 -13.08
N GLY A 161 15.88 -5.72 -12.71
CA GLY A 161 15.54 -4.59 -13.57
C GLY A 161 14.10 -4.14 -13.45
N ALA A 162 13.69 -3.32 -14.39
CA ALA A 162 12.36 -2.73 -14.45
C ALA A 162 11.52 -3.33 -15.59
N VAL A 163 10.24 -3.55 -15.31
CA VAL A 163 9.21 -3.96 -16.26
C VAL A 163 8.14 -2.89 -16.31
N GLU A 164 7.87 -2.36 -17.48
CA GLU A 164 6.88 -1.32 -17.71
C GLU A 164 5.71 -1.85 -18.52
N VAL A 165 4.48 -1.49 -18.10
CA VAL A 165 3.24 -1.82 -18.80
C VAL A 165 2.47 -0.52 -18.99
N PRO A 166 2.12 -0.16 -20.24
CA PRO A 166 1.34 1.04 -20.52
C PRO A 166 -0.08 0.91 -19.98
N GLY A 167 -0.68 2.04 -19.61
CA GLY A 167 -2.08 2.08 -19.22
C GLY A 167 -3.01 1.76 -20.42
N VAL A 168 -4.14 1.14 -20.10
CA VAL A 168 -5.18 0.89 -21.10
C VAL A 168 -6.07 2.13 -21.21
N LYS A 169 -6.28 2.59 -22.44
CA LYS A 169 -7.15 3.74 -22.68
C LYS A 169 -8.61 3.34 -22.49
N VAL A 170 -9.25 3.90 -21.49
CA VAL A 170 -10.66 3.68 -21.15
C VAL A 170 -11.35 5.01 -20.89
N ASP A 171 -12.67 5.04 -20.99
CA ASP A 171 -13.46 6.16 -20.51
C ASP A 171 -13.59 6.01 -18.99
N VAL A 172 -12.86 6.84 -18.25
CA VAL A 172 -12.81 6.77 -16.79
C VAL A 172 -14.12 7.28 -16.20
N VAL A 173 -14.79 6.45 -15.42
CA VAL A 173 -15.99 6.82 -14.66
C VAL A 173 -15.61 7.15 -13.22
N ASP A 174 -14.76 6.34 -12.61
CA ASP A 174 -14.25 6.49 -11.25
C ASP A 174 -12.88 5.81 -11.14
N THR A 175 -11.98 6.38 -10.34
CA THR A 175 -10.65 5.83 -10.07
C THR A 175 -10.52 5.23 -8.67
N VAL A 176 -11.59 5.29 -7.85
CA VAL A 176 -11.59 4.71 -6.49
C VAL A 176 -11.40 3.20 -6.58
N GLY A 177 -10.43 2.68 -5.82
CA GLY A 177 -10.10 1.26 -5.79
C GLY A 177 -9.18 0.77 -6.91
N ALA A 178 -8.81 1.60 -7.89
CA ALA A 178 -7.86 1.18 -8.94
C ALA A 178 -6.51 0.74 -8.34
N GLY A 179 -5.98 1.50 -7.39
CA GLY A 179 -4.76 1.13 -6.66
C GLY A 179 -4.92 -0.16 -5.86
N ASP A 180 -6.07 -0.34 -5.20
CA ASP A 180 -6.37 -1.54 -4.41
C ASP A 180 -6.48 -2.78 -5.31
N THR A 181 -7.02 -2.63 -6.53
CA THR A 181 -7.07 -3.69 -7.54
C THR A 181 -5.67 -4.14 -7.94
N VAL A 182 -4.75 -3.20 -8.19
CA VAL A 182 -3.34 -3.53 -8.46
C VAL A 182 -2.73 -4.30 -7.29
N GLY A 183 -2.94 -3.83 -6.06
CA GLY A 183 -2.48 -4.51 -4.85
C GLY A 183 -3.01 -5.94 -4.74
N ALA A 184 -4.31 -6.15 -4.98
CA ALA A 184 -4.96 -7.46 -4.93
C ALA A 184 -4.39 -8.45 -5.95
N ILE A 185 -4.15 -8.01 -7.18
CA ILE A 185 -3.57 -8.84 -8.25
C ILE A 185 -2.12 -9.21 -7.93
N VAL A 186 -1.35 -8.29 -7.35
CA VAL A 186 0.02 -8.58 -6.90
C VAL A 186 0.01 -9.62 -5.78
N VAL A 187 -0.85 -9.46 -4.77
CA VAL A 187 -1.01 -10.42 -3.67
C VAL A 187 -1.41 -11.81 -4.18
N GLU A 188 -2.39 -11.88 -5.09
CA GLU A 188 -2.80 -13.15 -5.71
C GLU A 188 -1.61 -13.81 -6.43
N ALA A 189 -0.87 -13.07 -7.25
CA ALA A 189 0.30 -13.59 -7.95
C ALA A 189 1.40 -14.07 -7.00
N MET A 190 1.60 -13.39 -5.86
CA MET A 190 2.54 -13.86 -4.83
C MET A 190 2.11 -15.18 -4.21
N VAL A 191 0.81 -15.38 -3.96
CA VAL A 191 0.26 -16.62 -3.41
C VAL A 191 0.36 -17.76 -4.42
N GLU A 192 0.08 -17.51 -5.69
CA GLU A 192 0.05 -18.53 -6.74
C GLU A 192 1.45 -18.93 -7.24
N LYS A 193 2.34 -17.95 -7.42
CA LYS A 193 3.62 -18.13 -8.10
C LYS A 193 4.84 -18.01 -7.16
N GLY A 194 4.66 -17.40 -6.00
CA GLY A 194 5.73 -16.99 -5.10
C GLY A 194 6.36 -15.66 -5.52
N ILE A 195 6.80 -14.88 -4.53
CA ILE A 195 7.36 -13.54 -4.75
C ILE A 195 8.59 -13.52 -5.65
N LEU A 196 9.47 -14.52 -5.53
CA LEU A 196 10.72 -14.60 -6.31
C LEU A 196 10.48 -14.89 -7.80
N ALA A 197 9.30 -15.38 -8.17
CA ALA A 197 8.92 -15.60 -9.55
C ALA A 197 8.40 -14.33 -10.24
N LEU A 198 8.14 -13.24 -9.49
CA LEU A 198 7.61 -11.99 -10.02
C LEU A 198 8.73 -11.13 -10.63
N THR A 199 9.36 -11.64 -11.67
CA THR A 199 10.39 -10.94 -12.45
C THR A 199 10.14 -11.12 -13.94
N GLY A 200 10.79 -10.34 -14.78
CA GLY A 200 10.77 -10.47 -16.24
C GLY A 200 9.36 -10.61 -16.83
N ASP A 201 9.15 -11.62 -17.66
CA ASP A 201 7.88 -11.86 -18.36
C ASP A 201 6.74 -12.20 -17.39
N THR A 202 6.99 -12.93 -16.32
CA THR A 202 5.98 -13.24 -15.30
C THR A 202 5.46 -11.95 -14.64
N LEU A 203 6.36 -11.05 -14.25
CA LEU A 203 5.97 -9.76 -13.70
C LEU A 203 5.19 -8.93 -14.73
N LYS A 204 5.62 -8.94 -15.99
CA LYS A 204 4.93 -8.24 -17.07
C LYS A 204 3.49 -8.71 -17.25
N GLU A 205 3.24 -10.03 -17.22
CA GLU A 205 1.89 -10.60 -17.29
C GLU A 205 1.01 -10.15 -16.12
N VAL A 206 1.56 -10.18 -14.89
CA VAL A 206 0.87 -9.75 -13.68
C VAL A 206 0.49 -8.28 -13.76
N LEU A 207 1.45 -7.41 -14.13
CA LEU A 207 1.21 -5.97 -14.27
C LEU A 207 0.23 -5.67 -15.41
N HIS A 208 0.31 -6.41 -16.53
CA HIS A 208 -0.65 -6.22 -17.63
C HIS A 208 -2.07 -6.55 -17.19
N ARG A 209 -2.27 -7.63 -16.45
CA ARG A 209 -3.58 -7.98 -15.87
C ARG A 209 -4.07 -6.91 -14.88
N ALA A 210 -3.15 -6.29 -14.14
CA ALA A 210 -3.48 -5.24 -13.18
C ALA A 210 -3.79 -3.88 -13.84
N ALA A 211 -3.39 -3.66 -15.10
CA ALA A 211 -3.60 -2.44 -15.86
C ALA A 211 -4.92 -2.43 -16.66
N VAL A 212 -5.64 -3.54 -16.74
CA VAL A 212 -6.91 -3.77 -17.46
C VAL A 212 -8.07 -3.73 -16.48
#